data_8f3126bea77c3e8487ca507bb4b543d5
#
_entry.id   8f3126bea77c3e8487ca507bb4b543d5
#
_cell.length_a   1.000
_cell.length_b   1.000
_cell.length_c   1.000
_cell.angle_alpha   90.00
_cell.angle_beta   90.00
_cell.angle_gamma   90.00
#
_symmetry.space_group_name_H-M   'P 1'
#
loop_
_entity.id
_entity.type
_entity.pdbx_description
1 polymer ?
#
loop_
_entity_poly.entity_id
_entity_poly.type
_entity_poly.pdbx_seq_one_letter_code
_entity_poly.pdbx_strand_id
1 'polypeptide(L)'
;ITETTAIDATRKLYSVELDNIVVPEANALAFTMQTKETLEAATDVATVALCAEMLGMMQWTLETTVEYAKTRQQFGKPIGIYQAVQHQCADMFNFAESARSAIYYAAWAVSENDPSAKLAVSVAKGFCSDAAREVGNRGVQVHGGIGFTWEHNIQLYYKRAKSSEILFGDANYHREKIAEKVVDETEG
;
A
#
# COMPACT_ATOMS: atom_id res chain seq x y z
N ILE A 1 20.72 -18.43 -2.38
CA ILE A 1 19.37 -17.80 -2.44
C ILE A 1 18.40 -18.76 -1.79
N THR A 2 17.67 -18.30 -0.77
CA THR A 2 16.71 -19.11 -0.01
C THR A 2 15.35 -18.41 0.01
N GLU A 3 14.26 -19.14 -0.31
CA GLU A 3 12.90 -18.59 -0.24
C GLU A 3 12.54 -18.25 1.20
N THR A 4 12.02 -17.05 1.41
CA THR A 4 11.57 -16.59 2.73
C THR A 4 10.06 -16.75 2.83
N THR A 5 9.58 -17.39 3.89
CA THR A 5 8.14 -17.52 4.14
C THR A 5 7.52 -16.13 4.37
N ALA A 6 6.51 -15.80 3.59
CA ALA A 6 5.78 -14.54 3.68
C ALA A 6 4.27 -14.79 3.86
N ILE A 7 3.58 -13.84 4.48
CA ILE A 7 2.11 -13.89 4.63
C ILE A 7 1.41 -13.85 3.27
N ASP A 8 1.98 -13.12 2.32
CA ASP A 8 1.49 -13.00 0.94
C ASP A 8 2.19 -14.03 0.05
N ALA A 9 1.54 -15.14 -0.20
CA ALA A 9 2.04 -16.19 -1.09
C ALA A 9 2.08 -15.78 -2.58
N THR A 10 1.46 -14.65 -2.94
CA THR A 10 1.42 -14.12 -4.32
C THR A 10 2.64 -13.24 -4.65
N ARG A 11 3.44 -12.86 -3.64
CA ARG A 11 4.71 -12.13 -3.79
C ARG A 11 5.82 -12.91 -3.09
N LYS A 12 6.65 -13.60 -3.87
CA LYS A 12 7.75 -14.39 -3.35
C LYS A 12 8.91 -13.49 -2.94
N LEU A 13 9.42 -13.71 -1.72
CA LEU A 13 10.59 -13.04 -1.18
C LEU A 13 11.74 -14.05 -1.03
N TYR A 14 12.95 -13.59 -1.22
CA TYR A 14 14.14 -14.43 -1.11
C TYR A 14 15.22 -13.71 -0.28
N SER A 15 15.88 -14.46 0.56
CA SER A 15 17.16 -14.06 1.15
C SER A 15 18.28 -14.38 0.18
N VAL A 16 19.15 -13.40 -0.09
CA VAL A 16 20.31 -13.55 -0.95
C VAL A 16 21.56 -13.37 -0.09
N GLU A 17 22.35 -14.42 0.02
CA GLU A 17 23.65 -14.40 0.68
C GLU A 17 24.74 -14.27 -0.40
N LEU A 18 25.61 -13.28 -0.26
CA LEU A 18 26.72 -13.01 -1.16
C LEU A 18 28.00 -13.35 -0.40
N ASP A 19 28.69 -14.44 -0.79
CA ASP A 19 29.92 -14.88 -0.18
C ASP A 19 31.09 -14.80 -1.18
N ASN A 20 32.13 -14.03 -0.85
CA ASN A 20 33.36 -13.86 -1.62
C ASN A 20 33.17 -13.52 -3.12
N ILE A 21 32.09 -12.77 -3.44
CA ILE A 21 31.82 -12.34 -4.81
C ILE A 21 32.75 -11.18 -5.15
N VAL A 22 33.54 -11.36 -6.20
CA VAL A 22 34.40 -10.30 -6.74
C VAL A 22 33.60 -9.50 -7.76
N VAL A 23 33.38 -8.21 -7.46
CA VAL A 23 32.73 -7.28 -8.38
C VAL A 23 33.81 -6.46 -9.09
N PRO A 24 33.92 -6.50 -10.43
CA PRO A 24 34.82 -5.64 -11.18
C PRO A 24 34.53 -4.15 -10.91
N GLU A 25 35.57 -3.33 -10.85
CA GLU A 25 35.42 -1.88 -10.58
C GLU A 25 34.47 -1.20 -11.60
N ALA A 26 34.47 -1.63 -12.84
CA ALA A 26 33.56 -1.13 -13.89
C ALA A 26 32.06 -1.37 -13.59
N ASN A 27 31.74 -2.31 -12.69
CA ASN A 27 30.38 -2.62 -12.25
C ASN A 27 30.02 -1.95 -10.92
N ALA A 28 30.95 -1.20 -10.31
CA ALA A 28 30.70 -0.47 -9.08
C ALA A 28 30.06 0.89 -9.42
N LEU A 29 28.92 1.18 -8.79
CA LEU A 29 28.37 2.55 -8.80
C LEU A 29 29.19 3.40 -7.84
N ALA A 30 29.76 4.51 -8.32
CA ALA A 30 30.42 5.46 -7.45
C ALA A 30 29.43 6.02 -6.43
N PHE A 31 29.79 5.97 -5.15
CA PHE A 31 28.94 6.53 -4.08
C PHE A 31 29.12 8.05 -4.05
N THR A 32 28.38 8.74 -4.90
CA THR A 32 28.33 10.20 -5.02
C THR A 32 26.97 10.74 -4.57
N MET A 33 26.87 12.04 -4.32
CA MET A 33 25.58 12.69 -4.05
C MET A 33 24.58 12.44 -5.17
N GLN A 34 25.03 12.55 -6.44
CA GLN A 34 24.17 12.30 -7.60
C GLN A 34 23.64 10.84 -7.62
N THR A 35 24.46 9.86 -7.28
CA THR A 35 24.02 8.45 -7.20
C THR A 35 22.98 8.26 -6.10
N LYS A 36 23.19 8.90 -4.94
CA LYS A 36 22.22 8.88 -3.84
C LYS A 36 20.87 9.47 -4.27
N GLU A 37 20.89 10.66 -4.86
CA GLU A 37 19.69 11.33 -5.36
C GLU A 37 18.94 10.50 -6.42
N THR A 38 19.68 9.86 -7.32
CA THR A 38 19.09 8.97 -8.32
C THR A 38 18.41 7.75 -7.69
N LEU A 39 19.02 7.14 -6.67
CA LEU A 39 18.43 6.02 -5.94
C LEU A 39 17.18 6.43 -5.15
N GLU A 40 17.22 7.61 -4.53
CA GLU A 40 16.06 8.18 -3.85
C GLU A 40 14.90 8.41 -4.85
N ALA A 41 15.18 9.05 -5.98
CA ALA A 41 14.17 9.27 -7.01
C ALA A 41 13.58 7.95 -7.56
N ALA A 42 14.41 6.94 -7.80
CA ALA A 42 13.94 5.61 -8.20
C ALA A 42 13.05 4.96 -7.13
N THR A 43 13.40 5.16 -5.85
CA THR A 43 12.61 4.65 -4.72
C THR A 43 11.27 5.37 -4.62
N ASP A 44 11.22 6.68 -4.87
CA ASP A 44 10.00 7.47 -4.89
C ASP A 44 9.04 6.97 -5.99
N VAL A 45 9.56 6.74 -7.21
CA VAL A 45 8.78 6.16 -8.32
C VAL A 45 8.22 4.77 -7.94
N ALA A 46 9.06 3.90 -7.37
CA ALA A 46 8.65 2.57 -6.94
C ALA A 46 7.59 2.63 -5.82
N THR A 47 7.72 3.60 -4.91
CA THR A 47 6.75 3.82 -3.81
C THR A 47 5.40 4.25 -4.36
N VAL A 48 5.37 5.19 -5.31
CA VAL A 48 4.12 5.61 -5.98
C VAL A 48 3.48 4.44 -6.73
N ALA A 49 4.27 3.65 -7.44
CA ALA A 49 3.77 2.46 -8.15
C ALA A 49 3.16 1.43 -7.16
N LEU A 50 3.80 1.21 -6.01
CA LEU A 50 3.25 0.37 -4.94
C LEU A 50 1.93 0.94 -4.38
N CYS A 51 1.85 2.26 -4.18
CA CYS A 51 0.61 2.91 -3.75
C CYS A 51 -0.52 2.73 -4.77
N ALA A 52 -0.21 2.79 -6.07
CA ALA A 52 -1.20 2.53 -7.13
C ALA A 52 -1.69 1.06 -7.11
N GLU A 53 -0.80 0.09 -6.87
CA GLU A 53 -1.20 -1.31 -6.62
C GLU A 53 -2.14 -1.40 -5.42
N MET A 54 -1.79 -0.74 -4.29
CA MET A 54 -2.62 -0.73 -3.08
C MET A 54 -4.00 -0.11 -3.34
N LEU A 55 -4.09 0.95 -4.16
CA LEU A 55 -5.38 1.52 -4.56
C LEU A 55 -6.23 0.52 -5.36
N GLY A 56 -5.62 -0.19 -6.31
CA GLY A 56 -6.31 -1.24 -7.06
C GLY A 56 -6.87 -2.33 -6.15
N MET A 57 -6.11 -2.73 -5.13
CA MET A 57 -6.57 -3.69 -4.12
C MET A 57 -7.74 -3.15 -3.29
N MET A 58 -7.67 -1.89 -2.84
CA MET A 58 -8.76 -1.25 -2.10
C MET A 58 -10.03 -1.17 -2.94
N GLN A 59 -9.92 -0.76 -4.19
CA GLN A 59 -11.05 -0.67 -5.12
C GLN A 59 -11.71 -2.03 -5.33
N TRP A 60 -10.93 -3.06 -5.66
CA TRP A 60 -11.45 -4.41 -5.84
C TRP A 60 -12.13 -4.95 -4.58
N THR A 61 -11.50 -4.74 -3.41
CA THR A 61 -12.05 -5.19 -2.13
C THR A 61 -13.38 -4.51 -1.83
N LEU A 62 -13.48 -3.20 -2.07
CA LEU A 62 -14.72 -2.44 -1.92
C LEU A 62 -15.83 -2.97 -2.83
N GLU A 63 -15.56 -3.06 -4.14
CA GLU A 63 -16.54 -3.49 -5.14
C GLU A 63 -17.06 -4.91 -4.83
N THR A 64 -16.14 -5.84 -4.56
CA THR A 64 -16.48 -7.22 -4.20
C THR A 64 -17.29 -7.28 -2.92
N THR A 65 -16.95 -6.47 -1.91
CA THR A 65 -17.69 -6.41 -0.64
C THR A 65 -19.10 -5.86 -0.82
N VAL A 66 -19.25 -4.81 -1.62
CA VAL A 66 -20.57 -4.23 -1.93
C VAL A 66 -21.46 -5.24 -2.67
N GLU A 67 -20.94 -5.95 -3.67
CA GLU A 67 -21.72 -6.98 -4.38
C GLU A 67 -22.06 -8.17 -3.47
N TYR A 68 -21.14 -8.58 -2.61
CA TYR A 68 -21.44 -9.60 -1.59
C TYR A 68 -22.53 -9.13 -0.64
N ALA A 69 -22.49 -7.90 -0.16
CA ALA A 69 -23.51 -7.33 0.72
C ALA A 69 -24.90 -7.27 0.10
N LYS A 70 -25.00 -7.04 -1.23
CA LYS A 70 -26.25 -7.04 -1.97
C LYS A 70 -26.86 -8.45 -2.15
N THR A 71 -26.01 -9.47 -2.23
CA THR A 71 -26.44 -10.83 -2.60
C THR A 71 -26.52 -11.77 -1.40
N ARG A 72 -25.66 -11.64 -0.41
CA ARG A 72 -25.64 -12.49 0.79
C ARG A 72 -26.83 -12.21 1.68
N GLN A 73 -27.58 -13.25 1.99
CA GLN A 73 -28.77 -13.16 2.87
C GLN A 73 -28.47 -13.68 4.27
N GLN A 74 -28.94 -12.94 5.26
CA GLN A 74 -29.06 -13.35 6.66
C GLN A 74 -30.34 -12.77 7.26
N PHE A 75 -30.96 -13.50 8.16
CA PHE A 75 -32.26 -13.12 8.77
C PHE A 75 -33.34 -12.79 7.71
N GLY A 76 -33.32 -13.53 6.59
CA GLY A 76 -34.29 -13.40 5.51
C GLY A 76 -34.13 -12.16 4.59
N LYS A 77 -33.01 -11.44 4.69
CA LYS A 77 -32.74 -10.22 3.90
C LYS A 77 -31.27 -10.13 3.50
N PRO A 78 -30.93 -9.39 2.40
CA PRO A 78 -29.55 -9.08 2.08
C PRO A 78 -28.85 -8.34 3.23
N ILE A 79 -27.59 -8.69 3.52
CA ILE A 79 -26.88 -8.07 4.64
C ILE A 79 -26.60 -6.58 4.43
N GLY A 80 -26.58 -6.11 3.19
CA GLY A 80 -26.40 -4.70 2.85
C GLY A 80 -27.51 -3.75 3.29
N ILE A 81 -28.65 -4.26 3.81
CA ILE A 81 -29.68 -3.39 4.41
C ILE A 81 -29.32 -2.95 5.84
N TYR A 82 -28.37 -3.64 6.50
CA TYR A 82 -28.00 -3.33 7.86
C TYR A 82 -27.00 -2.19 7.90
N GLN A 83 -27.27 -1.15 8.72
CA GLN A 83 -26.41 0.03 8.83
C GLN A 83 -24.95 -0.32 9.18
N ALA A 84 -24.72 -1.33 10.02
CA ALA A 84 -23.38 -1.77 10.37
C ALA A 84 -22.56 -2.21 9.12
N VAL A 85 -23.19 -2.81 8.12
CA VAL A 85 -22.56 -3.20 6.84
C VAL A 85 -22.43 -1.99 5.93
N GLN A 86 -23.48 -1.16 5.84
CA GLN A 86 -23.47 0.05 5.01
C GLN A 86 -22.36 1.02 5.42
N HIS A 87 -22.18 1.24 6.72
CA HIS A 87 -21.12 2.13 7.24
C HIS A 87 -19.73 1.58 6.94
N GLN A 88 -19.52 0.27 7.05
CA GLN A 88 -18.24 -0.33 6.65
C GLN A 88 -17.94 -0.10 5.16
N CYS A 89 -18.93 -0.29 4.28
CA CYS A 89 -18.76 0.00 2.85
C CYS A 89 -18.51 1.49 2.57
N ALA A 90 -19.19 2.40 3.28
CA ALA A 90 -18.97 3.83 3.17
C ALA A 90 -17.56 4.25 3.62
N ASP A 91 -17.07 3.70 4.73
CA ASP A 91 -15.71 3.93 5.20
C ASP A 91 -14.67 3.41 4.19
N MET A 92 -14.88 2.21 3.64
CA MET A 92 -14.00 1.65 2.61
C MET A 92 -13.94 2.55 1.37
N PHE A 93 -15.08 3.10 0.94
CA PHE A 93 -15.16 4.05 -0.15
C PHE A 93 -14.35 5.33 0.15
N ASN A 94 -14.53 5.90 1.35
CA ASN A 94 -13.78 7.09 1.77
C ASN A 94 -12.26 6.85 1.78
N PHE A 95 -11.81 5.69 2.28
CA PHE A 95 -10.39 5.34 2.26
C PHE A 95 -9.86 5.22 0.83
N ALA A 96 -10.57 4.54 -0.06
CA ALA A 96 -10.16 4.35 -1.44
C ALA A 96 -10.08 5.67 -2.21
N GLU A 97 -11.10 6.56 -2.09
CA GLU A 97 -11.11 7.83 -2.80
C GLU A 97 -10.09 8.84 -2.25
N SER A 98 -9.89 8.86 -0.93
CA SER A 98 -8.84 9.68 -0.33
C SER A 98 -7.44 9.22 -0.76
N ALA A 99 -7.21 7.90 -0.78
CA ALA A 99 -5.97 7.32 -1.29
C ALA A 99 -5.75 7.66 -2.76
N ARG A 100 -6.80 7.57 -3.59
CA ARG A 100 -6.77 7.93 -5.00
C ARG A 100 -6.23 9.35 -5.20
N SER A 101 -6.79 10.30 -4.47
CA SER A 101 -6.39 11.71 -4.56
C SER A 101 -4.92 11.91 -4.20
N ALA A 102 -4.47 11.32 -3.09
CA ALA A 102 -3.08 11.41 -2.65
C ALA A 102 -2.10 10.78 -3.64
N ILE A 103 -2.45 9.61 -4.21
CA ILE A 103 -1.60 8.88 -5.17
C ILE A 103 -1.49 9.66 -6.48
N TYR A 104 -2.60 10.17 -7.02
CA TYR A 104 -2.56 10.95 -8.26
C TYR A 104 -1.72 12.21 -8.12
N TYR A 105 -1.83 12.90 -6.97
CA TYR A 105 -0.97 14.04 -6.69
C TYR A 105 0.51 13.65 -6.59
N ALA A 106 0.84 12.58 -5.86
CA ALA A 106 2.21 12.11 -5.75
C ALA A 106 2.78 11.67 -7.10
N ALA A 107 2.00 10.97 -7.93
CA ALA A 107 2.40 10.55 -9.26
C ALA A 107 2.69 11.74 -10.16
N TRP A 108 1.83 12.76 -10.17
CA TRP A 108 2.06 14.00 -10.89
C TRP A 108 3.32 14.72 -10.40
N ALA A 109 3.47 14.89 -9.08
CA ALA A 109 4.63 15.59 -8.52
C ALA A 109 5.96 14.91 -8.87
N VAL A 110 5.99 13.56 -8.87
CA VAL A 110 7.16 12.78 -9.28
C VAL A 110 7.42 12.95 -10.79
N SER A 111 6.38 12.90 -11.64
CA SER A 111 6.53 13.02 -13.09
C SER A 111 7.04 14.39 -13.53
N GLU A 112 6.63 15.45 -12.84
CA GLU A 112 7.03 16.83 -13.14
C GLU A 112 8.31 17.26 -12.40
N ASN A 113 8.92 16.38 -11.60
CA ASN A 113 10.03 16.73 -10.70
C ASN A 113 9.70 17.93 -9.81
N ASP A 114 8.46 18.00 -9.33
CA ASP A 114 7.99 19.09 -8.47
C ASP A 114 8.75 19.10 -7.13
N PRO A 115 9.10 20.24 -6.56
CA PRO A 115 9.77 20.32 -5.25
C PRO A 115 9.03 19.62 -4.12
N SER A 116 7.71 19.49 -4.21
CA SER A 116 6.89 18.78 -3.22
C SER A 116 6.90 17.24 -3.37
N ALA A 117 7.54 16.67 -4.41
CA ALA A 117 7.44 15.25 -4.75
C ALA A 117 7.76 14.33 -3.57
N LYS A 118 8.86 14.55 -2.86
CA LYS A 118 9.25 13.71 -1.70
C LYS A 118 8.21 13.75 -0.57
N LEU A 119 7.64 14.92 -0.31
CA LEU A 119 6.57 15.07 0.68
C LEU A 119 5.29 14.38 0.20
N ALA A 120 4.89 14.60 -1.05
CA ALA A 120 3.71 14.00 -1.65
C ALA A 120 3.77 12.45 -1.64
N VAL A 121 4.94 11.86 -1.97
CA VAL A 121 5.18 10.42 -1.89
C VAL A 121 5.01 9.91 -0.46
N SER A 122 5.58 10.60 0.52
CA SER A 122 5.48 10.21 1.93
C SER A 122 4.04 10.31 2.44
N VAL A 123 3.30 11.35 2.08
CA VAL A 123 1.88 11.51 2.41
C VAL A 123 1.05 10.38 1.79
N ALA A 124 1.25 10.11 0.49
CA ALA A 124 0.52 9.06 -0.20
C ALA A 124 0.80 7.68 0.42
N LYS A 125 2.08 7.33 0.64
CA LYS A 125 2.44 6.01 1.18
C LYS A 125 2.00 5.82 2.62
N GLY A 126 2.19 6.82 3.48
CA GLY A 126 1.73 6.79 4.87
C GLY A 126 0.23 6.56 4.97
N PHE A 127 -0.55 7.33 4.19
CA PHE A 127 -2.01 7.18 4.15
C PHE A 127 -2.45 5.84 3.54
N CYS A 128 -1.87 5.43 2.39
CA CYS A 128 -2.25 4.19 1.70
C CYS A 128 -1.97 2.95 2.55
N SER A 129 -0.89 2.95 3.34
CA SER A 129 -0.57 1.83 4.24
C SER A 129 -1.70 1.58 5.25
N ASP A 130 -2.17 2.62 5.92
CA ASP A 130 -3.28 2.52 6.86
C ASP A 130 -4.61 2.23 6.15
N ALA A 131 -4.90 2.94 5.06
CA ALA A 131 -6.14 2.80 4.32
C ALA A 131 -6.33 1.37 3.74
N ALA A 132 -5.29 0.80 3.13
CA ALA A 132 -5.37 -0.55 2.57
C ALA A 132 -5.58 -1.61 3.65
N ARG A 133 -4.93 -1.46 4.83
CA ARG A 133 -5.18 -2.32 5.99
C ARG A 133 -6.62 -2.22 6.45
N GLU A 134 -7.16 -1.02 6.58
CA GLU A 134 -8.52 -0.78 7.04
C GLU A 134 -9.57 -1.30 6.05
N VAL A 135 -9.37 -1.08 4.76
CA VAL A 135 -10.25 -1.63 3.71
C VAL A 135 -10.20 -3.16 3.72
N GLY A 136 -9.01 -3.75 3.84
CA GLY A 136 -8.85 -5.19 3.93
C GLY A 136 -9.55 -5.80 5.15
N ASN A 137 -9.38 -5.18 6.34
CA ASN A 137 -10.04 -5.61 7.57
C ASN A 137 -11.58 -5.59 7.42
N ARG A 138 -12.14 -4.50 6.92
CA ARG A 138 -13.59 -4.36 6.72
C ARG A 138 -14.12 -5.32 5.66
N GLY A 139 -13.39 -5.48 4.56
CA GLY A 139 -13.77 -6.44 3.52
C GLY A 139 -13.88 -7.86 4.07
N VAL A 140 -12.89 -8.35 4.78
CA VAL A 140 -12.91 -9.67 5.44
C VAL A 140 -14.03 -9.74 6.47
N GLN A 141 -14.24 -8.70 7.28
CA GLN A 141 -15.29 -8.65 8.30
C GLN A 141 -16.68 -8.78 7.70
N VAL A 142 -16.98 -8.06 6.61
CA VAL A 142 -18.31 -8.13 5.95
C VAL A 142 -18.54 -9.50 5.31
N HIS A 143 -17.50 -10.15 4.77
CA HIS A 143 -17.62 -11.50 4.24
C HIS A 143 -17.80 -12.56 5.33
N GLY A 144 -17.37 -12.28 6.55
CA GLY A 144 -17.43 -13.23 7.66
C GLY A 144 -16.57 -14.47 7.42
N GLY A 145 -17.07 -15.65 7.78
CA GLY A 145 -16.31 -16.90 7.73
C GLY A 145 -15.67 -17.19 6.36
N ILE A 146 -16.36 -16.95 5.26
CA ILE A 146 -15.83 -17.18 3.90
C ILE A 146 -14.62 -16.28 3.59
N GLY A 147 -14.54 -15.09 4.21
CA GLY A 147 -13.44 -14.15 4.04
C GLY A 147 -12.08 -14.66 4.51
N PHE A 148 -12.05 -15.72 5.33
CA PHE A 148 -10.82 -16.36 5.82
C PHE A 148 -10.48 -17.67 5.09
N THR A 149 -11.36 -18.14 4.21
CA THR A 149 -11.16 -19.40 3.50
C THR A 149 -10.45 -19.22 2.17
N TRP A 150 -9.91 -20.32 1.62
CA TRP A 150 -9.32 -20.33 0.28
C TRP A 150 -10.37 -20.33 -0.84
N GLU A 151 -11.64 -20.42 -0.50
CA GLU A 151 -12.76 -20.40 -1.44
C GLU A 151 -13.05 -19.00 -1.96
N HIS A 152 -12.60 -17.96 -1.25
CA HIS A 152 -12.81 -16.56 -1.62
C HIS A 152 -11.50 -15.79 -1.71
N ASN A 153 -11.32 -15.01 -2.78
CA ASN A 153 -10.07 -14.30 -3.05
C ASN A 153 -9.79 -13.13 -2.11
N ILE A 154 -10.76 -12.64 -1.34
CA ILE A 154 -10.60 -11.46 -0.48
C ILE A 154 -9.45 -11.60 0.53
N GLN A 155 -9.19 -12.81 1.01
CA GLN A 155 -8.08 -13.10 1.91
C GLN A 155 -6.70 -12.88 1.24
N LEU A 156 -6.60 -13.03 -0.09
CA LEU A 156 -5.37 -12.75 -0.85
C LEU A 156 -5.10 -11.25 -0.90
N TYR A 157 -6.13 -10.45 -1.14
CA TYR A 157 -6.03 -8.99 -1.14
C TYR A 157 -5.68 -8.43 0.24
N TYR A 158 -6.27 -8.99 1.30
CA TYR A 158 -5.91 -8.67 2.68
C TYR A 158 -4.42 -8.94 2.97
N LYS A 159 -3.94 -10.14 2.62
CA LYS A 159 -2.54 -10.53 2.82
C LYS A 159 -1.58 -9.68 1.99
N ARG A 160 -1.95 -9.34 0.74
CA ARG A 160 -1.20 -8.46 -0.12
C ARG A 160 -1.13 -7.04 0.46
N ALA A 161 -2.22 -6.50 1.00
CA ALA A 161 -2.23 -5.21 1.68
C ALA A 161 -1.26 -5.19 2.86
N LYS A 162 -1.26 -6.25 3.71
CA LYS A 162 -0.32 -6.40 4.82
C LYS A 162 1.14 -6.48 4.38
N SER A 163 1.44 -7.16 3.30
CA SER A 163 2.78 -7.22 2.72
C SER A 163 3.21 -5.87 2.15
N SER A 164 2.32 -5.17 1.44
CA SER A 164 2.60 -3.88 0.81
C SER A 164 2.73 -2.73 1.83
N GLU A 165 2.09 -2.85 3.00
CA GLU A 165 2.17 -1.87 4.10
C GLU A 165 3.60 -1.59 4.52
N ILE A 166 4.46 -2.61 4.58
CA ILE A 166 5.84 -2.49 5.07
C ILE A 166 6.89 -2.23 3.98
N LEU A 167 6.59 -2.49 2.70
CA LEU A 167 7.53 -2.25 1.61
C LEU A 167 7.76 -0.75 1.41
N PHE A 168 9.02 -0.36 1.18
CA PHE A 168 9.48 1.03 1.05
C PHE A 168 9.15 1.93 2.25
N GLY A 169 9.04 1.34 3.44
CA GLY A 169 8.68 2.01 4.68
C GLY A 169 7.19 1.92 5.02
N ASP A 170 6.90 1.75 6.29
CA ASP A 170 5.54 1.72 6.82
C ASP A 170 4.95 3.13 7.02
N ALA A 171 3.73 3.21 7.53
CA ALA A 171 3.06 4.48 7.79
C ALA A 171 3.84 5.36 8.79
N ASN A 172 4.50 4.76 9.79
CA ASN A 172 5.25 5.52 10.79
C ASN A 172 6.52 6.10 10.19
N TYR A 173 7.28 5.30 9.42
CA TYR A 173 8.45 5.78 8.69
C TYR A 173 8.12 7.00 7.80
N HIS A 174 6.99 6.96 7.10
CA HIS A 174 6.60 8.09 6.25
C HIS A 174 6.09 9.29 7.04
N ARG A 175 5.46 9.08 8.22
CA ARG A 175 5.09 10.17 9.13
C ARG A 175 6.30 10.91 9.69
N GLU A 176 7.37 10.19 10.03
CA GLU A 176 8.64 10.81 10.41
C GLU A 176 9.19 11.72 9.29
N LYS A 177 9.24 11.22 8.06
CA LYS A 177 9.66 12.02 6.91
C LYS A 177 8.78 13.27 6.66
N ILE A 178 7.48 13.15 6.90
CA ILE A 178 6.57 14.29 6.82
C ILE A 178 6.89 15.30 7.94
N ALA A 179 7.12 14.83 9.16
CA ALA A 179 7.42 15.67 10.30
C ALA A 179 8.74 16.43 10.10
N GLU A 180 9.81 15.75 9.68
CA GLU A 180 11.09 16.37 9.31
C GLU A 180 10.88 17.52 8.31
N LYS A 181 10.07 17.29 7.27
CA LYS A 181 9.84 18.31 6.23
C LYS A 181 8.96 19.47 6.69
N VAL A 182 7.94 19.20 7.51
CA VAL A 182 6.92 20.21 7.87
C VAL A 182 7.30 20.96 9.16
N VAL A 183 8.00 20.29 10.08
CA VAL A 183 8.33 20.88 11.39
C VAL A 183 9.75 21.44 11.39
N ASP A 184 10.74 20.65 11.00
CA ASP A 184 12.16 21.01 11.15
C ASP A 184 12.62 22.04 10.10
N GLU A 185 12.09 22.00 8.88
CA GLU A 185 12.44 22.99 7.83
C GLU A 185 11.72 24.33 7.99
N THR A 186 10.77 24.48 8.92
CA THR A 186 10.10 25.77 9.20
C THR A 186 10.88 26.65 10.21
N GLU A 187 11.96 26.16 10.80
CA GLU A 187 12.83 26.89 11.74
C GLU A 187 14.04 27.58 11.07
N GLY A 188 14.08 27.67 9.73
CA GLY A 188 15.18 28.26 8.93
C GLY A 188 14.77 29.61 8.25
#